data_e973ec7e2134d928d11ae436397d274c
#
_entry.id   e973ec7e2134d928d11ae436397d274c
#
_cell.length_a   1.000
_cell.length_b   1.000
_cell.length_c   1.000
_cell.angle_alpha   90.00
_cell.angle_beta   90.00
_cell.angle_gamma   90.00
#
_symmetry.space_group_name_H-M   'P 1'
#
loop_
_entity.id
_entity.type
_entity.pdbx_description
1 polymer ?
#
loop_
_entity_poly.entity_id
_entity_poly.type
_entity_poly.pdbx_seq_one_letter_code
_entity_poly.pdbx_strand_id
1 'polypeptide(L)'
;MRLNLCFLLALLPLWHSTAANAAINVGATRVIYDGANNETNLTVSNREDTSPYLVQSWVSRFGSSNQDSVEEFIVTPPLFRLDANKENILRIIFMGGKDVPQDRESLYLMNVKAIPAMSDDQKDKNVLQIALKTSIKLFYRPAGLKGSLKEAVAQVGWRAQTGTLAFNNASRLHVVISQLKLNGQLVPNAPEVLRPGEAGQLPVPAKAGDTLSLSYIDDYGSVVAAPVVHID
;
A
#
# COMPACT_ATOMS: atom_id res chain seq x y z
N MET A 1 14.14 -62.76 15.21
CA MET A 1 13.13 -61.68 15.35
C MET A 1 13.63 -60.47 14.61
N ARG A 2 13.40 -60.42 13.29
CA ARG A 2 13.80 -59.30 12.40
C ARG A 2 12.49 -58.88 11.70
N LEU A 3 11.79 -57.91 12.28
CA LEU A 3 10.54 -57.46 11.71
C LEU A 3 10.50 -55.93 11.72
N ASN A 4 10.35 -55.38 10.48
CA ASN A 4 9.67 -54.10 10.18
C ASN A 4 10.36 -52.79 10.52
N LEU A 5 11.54 -52.55 9.98
CA LEU A 5 12.07 -51.17 9.83
C LEU A 5 11.72 -50.51 8.49
N CYS A 6 11.10 -51.26 7.56
CA CYS A 6 10.80 -50.74 6.19
C CYS A 6 9.46 -50.05 6.06
N PHE A 7 8.59 -50.00 7.09
CA PHE A 7 7.23 -49.45 6.96
C PHE A 7 7.07 -48.01 7.49
N LEU A 8 8.11 -47.40 8.06
CA LEU A 8 8.02 -46.06 8.63
C LEU A 8 8.46 -44.94 7.65
N LEU A 9 8.92 -45.31 6.43
CA LEU A 9 9.39 -44.33 5.43
C LEU A 9 8.34 -43.91 4.41
N ALA A 10 7.10 -44.43 4.50
CA ALA A 10 6.06 -44.22 3.49
C ALA A 10 5.03 -43.10 3.86
N LEU A 11 5.25 -42.35 4.92
CA LEU A 11 4.31 -41.33 5.41
C LEU A 11 4.94 -39.93 5.53
N LEU A 12 5.89 -39.60 4.66
CA LEU A 12 6.24 -38.19 4.43
C LEU A 12 5.20 -37.63 3.44
N PRO A 13 4.22 -36.81 3.89
CA PRO A 13 3.39 -36.06 2.96
C PRO A 13 4.32 -35.15 2.20
N LEU A 14 4.48 -35.36 0.91
CA LEU A 14 5.05 -34.41 -0.03
C LEU A 14 4.18 -33.15 0.00
N TRP A 15 4.49 -32.22 0.87
CA TRP A 15 3.95 -30.87 0.81
C TRP A 15 4.50 -30.19 -0.43
N HIS A 16 3.87 -30.46 -1.56
CA HIS A 16 4.05 -29.62 -2.74
C HIS A 16 3.35 -28.30 -2.44
N SER A 17 4.09 -27.35 -1.87
CA SER A 17 3.65 -25.96 -1.82
C SER A 17 3.64 -25.45 -3.28
N THR A 18 2.49 -25.50 -3.93
CA THR A 18 2.29 -24.76 -5.17
C THR A 18 2.41 -23.29 -4.83
N ALA A 19 3.48 -22.66 -5.28
CA ALA A 19 3.62 -21.21 -5.16
C ALA A 19 2.47 -20.56 -5.95
N ALA A 20 1.53 -19.93 -5.24
CA ALA A 20 0.50 -19.10 -5.87
C ALA A 20 1.19 -17.85 -6.42
N ASN A 21 1.43 -17.80 -7.71
CA ASN A 21 1.91 -16.62 -8.40
C ASN A 21 0.71 -15.74 -8.78
N ALA A 22 0.75 -14.47 -8.40
CA ALA A 22 -0.19 -13.50 -8.95
C ALA A 22 0.15 -13.28 -10.43
N ALA A 23 -0.86 -13.43 -11.31
CA ALA A 23 -0.71 -13.27 -12.74
C ALA A 23 -0.12 -11.90 -13.12
N ILE A 24 -0.70 -10.82 -12.57
CA ILE A 24 -0.20 -9.46 -12.78
C ILE A 24 0.44 -8.98 -11.49
N ASN A 25 1.70 -8.55 -11.60
CA ASN A 25 2.49 -8.01 -10.51
C ASN A 25 2.74 -6.51 -10.73
N VAL A 26 2.49 -5.72 -9.69
CA VAL A 26 2.83 -4.30 -9.61
C VAL A 26 4.16 -4.20 -8.89
N GLY A 27 5.17 -3.65 -9.54
CA GLY A 27 6.58 -3.68 -9.12
C GLY A 27 6.92 -2.86 -7.88
N ALA A 28 5.92 -2.25 -7.21
CA ALA A 28 6.09 -1.50 -5.97
C ALA A 28 4.89 -1.66 -5.05
N THR A 29 5.08 -1.49 -3.74
CA THR A 29 4.00 -1.46 -2.75
C THR A 29 3.41 -0.07 -2.56
N ARG A 30 4.12 0.96 -3.02
CA ARG A 30 3.74 2.39 -3.00
C ARG A 30 4.54 3.17 -4.03
N VAL A 31 4.07 4.35 -4.36
CA VAL A 31 4.76 5.29 -5.24
C VAL A 31 5.03 6.56 -4.45
N ILE A 32 6.27 7.03 -4.45
CA ILE A 32 6.64 8.36 -3.98
C ILE A 32 6.88 9.22 -5.22
N TYR A 33 6.02 10.23 -5.41
CA TYR A 33 6.19 11.21 -6.48
C TYR A 33 6.87 12.45 -5.91
N ASP A 34 8.13 12.65 -6.25
CA ASP A 34 8.85 13.88 -5.95
C ASP A 34 8.43 14.97 -6.94
N GLY A 35 7.81 16.03 -6.44
CA GLY A 35 7.35 17.16 -7.24
C GLY A 35 8.45 17.98 -7.92
N ALA A 36 9.73 17.73 -7.58
CA ALA A 36 10.87 18.26 -8.32
C ALA A 36 11.08 17.54 -9.67
N ASN A 37 10.51 16.34 -9.83
CA ASN A 37 10.60 15.55 -11.04
C ASN A 37 9.36 15.73 -11.92
N ASN A 38 9.55 15.64 -13.24
CA ASN A 38 8.45 15.76 -14.18
C ASN A 38 7.56 14.52 -14.23
N GLU A 39 8.08 13.37 -13.84
CA GLU A 39 7.37 12.08 -13.85
C GLU A 39 7.98 11.12 -12.85
N THR A 40 7.21 10.07 -12.52
CA THR A 40 7.70 8.87 -11.85
C THR A 40 7.21 7.63 -12.59
N ASN A 41 7.88 6.49 -12.37
CA ASN A 41 7.64 5.27 -13.12
C ASN A 41 7.18 4.13 -12.21
N LEU A 42 6.33 3.26 -12.76
CA LEU A 42 5.85 2.04 -12.08
C LEU A 42 5.85 0.89 -13.08
N THR A 43 6.61 -0.16 -12.79
CA THR A 43 6.62 -1.37 -13.62
C THR A 43 5.42 -2.25 -13.30
N VAL A 44 4.76 -2.76 -14.35
CA VAL A 44 3.71 -3.79 -14.25
C VAL A 44 4.13 -4.96 -15.10
N SER A 45 4.14 -6.16 -14.52
CA SER A 45 4.56 -7.38 -15.22
C SER A 45 3.47 -8.45 -15.20
N ASN A 46 3.32 -9.16 -16.30
CA ASN A 46 2.52 -10.36 -16.43
C ASN A 46 3.43 -11.58 -16.26
N ARG A 47 3.19 -12.36 -15.22
CA ARG A 47 3.95 -13.57 -14.88
C ARG A 47 3.26 -14.85 -15.31
N GLU A 48 2.14 -14.75 -16.03
CA GLU A 48 1.49 -15.88 -16.67
C GLU A 48 2.28 -16.35 -17.88
N ASP A 49 2.29 -17.66 -18.12
CA ASP A 49 3.05 -18.24 -19.23
C ASP A 49 2.31 -18.13 -20.57
N THR A 50 1.00 -18.07 -20.57
CA THR A 50 0.19 -18.22 -21.78
C THR A 50 -0.85 -17.13 -22.02
N SER A 51 -1.33 -16.47 -20.95
CA SER A 51 -2.51 -15.60 -21.03
C SER A 51 -2.13 -14.12 -21.06
N PRO A 52 -2.56 -13.36 -22.07
CA PRO A 52 -2.44 -11.91 -22.07
C PRO A 52 -3.53 -11.28 -21.19
N TYR A 53 -3.26 -10.04 -20.73
CA TYR A 53 -4.20 -9.21 -20.00
C TYR A 53 -4.38 -7.86 -20.67
N LEU A 54 -5.59 -7.32 -20.59
CA LEU A 54 -5.83 -5.90 -20.81
C LEU A 54 -5.64 -5.19 -19.46
N VAL A 55 -4.68 -4.27 -19.40
CA VAL A 55 -4.33 -3.55 -18.17
C VAL A 55 -4.81 -2.12 -18.30
N GLN A 56 -5.63 -1.69 -17.33
CA GLN A 56 -6.09 -0.31 -17.17
C GLN A 56 -5.42 0.31 -15.94
N SER A 57 -4.92 1.55 -16.08
CA SER A 57 -4.21 2.24 -15.01
C SER A 57 -4.66 3.69 -14.87
N TRP A 58 -4.85 4.13 -13.61
CA TRP A 58 -5.28 5.50 -13.28
C TRP A 58 -4.93 5.86 -11.83
N VAL A 59 -4.94 7.15 -11.51
CA VAL A 59 -4.82 7.65 -10.15
C VAL A 59 -6.20 8.09 -9.64
N SER A 60 -6.51 7.76 -8.38
CA SER A 60 -7.74 8.18 -7.70
C SER A 60 -7.44 8.77 -6.33
N ARG A 61 -8.41 9.46 -5.70
CA ARG A 61 -8.27 10.02 -4.36
C ARG A 61 -8.27 8.91 -3.30
N PHE A 62 -7.37 9.01 -2.34
CA PHE A 62 -7.35 8.12 -1.18
C PHE A 62 -8.53 8.41 -0.25
N GLY A 63 -9.22 7.35 0.19
CA GLY A 63 -10.36 7.45 1.12
C GLY A 63 -11.68 7.90 0.48
N SER A 64 -11.72 8.08 -0.84
CA SER A 64 -12.97 8.34 -1.57
C SER A 64 -13.68 7.03 -1.92
N SER A 65 -15.00 7.00 -1.78
CA SER A 65 -15.84 5.90 -2.29
C SER A 65 -15.86 5.88 -3.82
N ASN A 66 -15.81 7.06 -4.45
CA ASN A 66 -15.61 7.19 -5.88
C ASN A 66 -14.12 7.07 -6.20
N GLN A 67 -13.77 6.00 -6.93
CA GLN A 67 -12.40 5.71 -7.34
C GLN A 67 -12.14 6.08 -8.81
N ASP A 68 -12.86 7.07 -9.32
CA ASP A 68 -12.62 7.60 -10.65
C ASP A 68 -11.26 8.30 -10.74
N SER A 69 -10.79 8.43 -11.97
CA SER A 69 -9.54 9.13 -12.26
C SER A 69 -9.61 10.58 -11.81
N VAL A 70 -8.55 11.05 -11.18
CA VAL A 70 -8.36 12.46 -10.86
C VAL A 70 -7.69 13.20 -12.02
N GLU A 71 -7.94 14.52 -12.12
CA GLU A 71 -7.38 15.36 -13.18
C GLU A 71 -5.91 15.77 -12.88
N GLU A 72 -5.50 15.69 -11.62
CA GLU A 72 -4.17 16.10 -11.18
C GLU A 72 -3.05 15.18 -11.70
N PHE A 73 -3.39 13.97 -12.17
CA PHE A 73 -2.42 13.02 -12.68
C PHE A 73 -2.83 12.42 -14.01
N ILE A 74 -1.82 12.22 -14.86
CA ILE A 74 -1.93 11.39 -16.07
C ILE A 74 -1.07 10.16 -15.88
N VAL A 75 -1.64 8.98 -16.21
CA VAL A 75 -0.90 7.70 -16.27
C VAL A 75 -0.84 7.26 -17.74
N THR A 76 0.34 6.96 -18.23
CA THR A 76 0.50 6.54 -19.63
C THR A 76 1.36 5.28 -19.74
N PRO A 77 0.92 4.28 -20.52
CA PRO A 77 -0.37 4.15 -21.18
C PRO A 77 -1.53 3.89 -20.18
N PRO A 78 -2.71 4.52 -20.37
CA PRO A 78 -3.85 4.31 -19.45
C PRO A 78 -4.54 2.96 -19.67
N LEU A 79 -4.42 2.40 -20.87
CA LEU A 79 -4.97 1.11 -21.25
C LEU A 79 -4.02 0.46 -22.27
N PHE A 80 -3.62 -0.78 -22.02
CA PHE A 80 -2.72 -1.52 -22.90
C PHE A 80 -2.88 -3.02 -22.73
N ARG A 81 -2.50 -3.77 -23.77
CA ARG A 81 -2.35 -5.22 -23.71
C ARG A 81 -0.99 -5.57 -23.13
N LEU A 82 -0.97 -6.48 -22.17
CA LEU A 82 0.25 -7.02 -21.56
C LEU A 82 0.31 -8.52 -21.83
N ASP A 83 1.15 -8.91 -22.78
CA ASP A 83 1.31 -10.30 -23.14
C ASP A 83 1.99 -11.13 -22.04
N ALA A 84 1.87 -12.45 -22.15
CA ALA A 84 2.47 -13.41 -21.23
C ALA A 84 4.00 -13.18 -21.09
N ASN A 85 4.53 -13.27 -19.89
CA ASN A 85 5.95 -13.06 -19.58
C ASN A 85 6.53 -11.71 -20.06
N LYS A 86 5.67 -10.67 -20.15
CA LYS A 86 6.08 -9.31 -20.52
C LYS A 86 5.89 -8.35 -19.36
N GLU A 87 6.59 -7.23 -19.45
CA GLU A 87 6.43 -6.08 -18.55
C GLU A 87 6.23 -4.80 -19.35
N ASN A 88 5.62 -3.83 -18.70
CA ASN A 88 5.45 -2.47 -19.21
C ASN A 88 5.70 -1.47 -18.10
N ILE A 89 6.17 -0.29 -18.45
CA ILE A 89 6.43 0.82 -17.54
C ILE A 89 5.29 1.84 -17.68
N LEU A 90 4.60 2.08 -16.58
CA LEU A 90 3.65 3.16 -16.45
C LEU A 90 4.38 4.43 -16.07
N ARG A 91 4.20 5.50 -16.84
CA ARG A 91 4.64 6.84 -16.50
C ARG A 91 3.52 7.57 -15.80
N ILE A 92 3.81 8.12 -14.64
CA ILE A 92 2.87 8.89 -13.83
C ILE A 92 3.35 10.33 -13.86
N ILE A 93 2.51 11.23 -14.34
CA ILE A 93 2.84 12.65 -14.57
C ILE A 93 1.86 13.48 -13.74
N PHE A 94 2.39 14.40 -12.92
CA PHE A 94 1.59 15.36 -12.19
C PHE A 94 1.29 16.58 -13.07
N MET A 95 0.01 16.87 -13.27
CA MET A 95 -0.47 17.97 -14.13
C MET A 95 -0.74 19.26 -13.36
N GLY A 96 -0.57 19.22 -12.04
CA GLY A 96 -1.00 20.30 -11.18
C GLY A 96 -2.44 20.13 -10.70
N GLY A 97 -2.83 21.02 -9.78
CA GLY A 97 -4.20 21.08 -9.24
C GLY A 97 -4.31 22.25 -8.29
N LYS A 98 -5.39 23.04 -8.40
CA LYS A 98 -5.59 24.24 -7.57
C LYS A 98 -5.72 23.90 -6.09
N ASP A 99 -6.27 22.71 -5.80
CA ASP A 99 -6.56 22.26 -4.43
C ASP A 99 -5.46 21.34 -3.88
N VAL A 100 -4.33 21.16 -4.60
CA VAL A 100 -3.21 20.35 -4.14
C VAL A 100 -2.29 21.20 -3.27
N PRO A 101 -2.18 20.90 -1.96
CA PRO A 101 -1.29 21.64 -1.06
C PRO A 101 0.15 21.61 -1.54
N GLN A 102 0.84 22.75 -1.41
CA GLN A 102 2.25 22.90 -1.77
C GLN A 102 3.17 22.91 -0.54
N ASP A 103 2.59 22.87 0.65
CA ASP A 103 3.30 22.92 1.94
C ASP A 103 3.38 21.56 2.65
N ARG A 104 2.68 20.56 2.12
CA ARG A 104 2.58 19.21 2.70
C ARG A 104 2.36 18.15 1.63
N GLU A 105 2.58 16.91 2.00
CA GLU A 105 2.33 15.74 1.17
C GLU A 105 0.84 15.52 0.92
N SER A 106 0.49 15.07 -0.28
CA SER A 106 -0.87 14.64 -0.65
C SER A 106 -0.90 13.14 -0.95
N LEU A 107 -2.00 12.47 -0.58
CA LEU A 107 -2.14 11.02 -0.71
C LEU A 107 -3.23 10.66 -1.71
N TYR A 108 -2.86 9.82 -2.66
CA TYR A 108 -3.67 9.26 -3.72
C TYR A 108 -3.54 7.72 -3.75
N LEU A 109 -4.29 7.08 -4.64
CA LEU A 109 -4.14 5.67 -5.00
C LEU A 109 -3.74 5.55 -6.47
N MET A 110 -2.66 4.83 -6.73
CA MET A 110 -2.34 4.33 -8.05
C MET A 110 -3.05 3.00 -8.24
N ASN A 111 -3.94 2.93 -9.22
CA ASN A 111 -4.77 1.76 -9.51
C ASN A 111 -4.28 1.08 -10.78
N VAL A 112 -4.19 -0.25 -10.72
CA VAL A 112 -3.89 -1.13 -11.86
C VAL A 112 -4.95 -2.22 -11.88
N LYS A 113 -5.80 -2.24 -12.93
CA LYS A 113 -6.83 -3.23 -13.13
C LYS A 113 -6.43 -4.16 -14.27
N ALA A 114 -6.34 -5.44 -13.97
CA ALA A 114 -6.01 -6.49 -14.94
C ALA A 114 -7.27 -7.24 -15.33
N ILE A 115 -7.57 -7.27 -16.60
CA ILE A 115 -8.73 -7.92 -17.21
C ILE A 115 -8.19 -9.07 -18.06
N PRO A 116 -8.45 -10.35 -17.72
CA PRO A 116 -7.98 -11.47 -18.50
C PRO A 116 -8.60 -11.46 -19.90
N ALA A 117 -7.84 -11.90 -20.91
CA ALA A 117 -8.38 -12.09 -22.25
C ALA A 117 -9.35 -13.25 -22.26
N MET A 118 -10.41 -13.12 -23.04
CA MET A 118 -11.33 -14.22 -23.34
C MET A 118 -10.86 -14.94 -24.60
N SER A 119 -10.74 -16.25 -24.53
CA SER A 119 -10.42 -17.08 -25.71
C SER A 119 -11.64 -17.23 -26.62
N ASP A 120 -11.42 -17.47 -27.91
CA ASP A 120 -12.51 -17.58 -28.90
C ASP A 120 -13.49 -18.72 -28.58
N ASP A 121 -12.99 -19.82 -28.01
CA ASP A 121 -13.80 -20.98 -27.61
C ASP A 121 -14.70 -20.73 -26.37
N GLN A 122 -14.46 -19.61 -25.67
CA GLN A 122 -15.24 -19.20 -24.49
C GLN A 122 -16.37 -18.22 -24.81
N LYS A 123 -16.38 -17.60 -26.00
CA LYS A 123 -17.31 -16.50 -26.35
C LYS A 123 -18.77 -16.93 -26.32
N ASP A 124 -19.05 -18.19 -26.63
CA ASP A 124 -20.42 -18.75 -26.69
C ASP A 124 -20.76 -19.62 -25.48
N LYS A 125 -19.95 -19.57 -24.41
CA LYS A 125 -20.14 -20.34 -23.19
C LYS A 125 -20.41 -19.46 -21.98
N ASN A 126 -21.12 -20.03 -20.98
CA ASN A 126 -21.22 -19.37 -19.67
C ASN A 126 -19.88 -19.45 -18.96
N VAL A 127 -19.14 -18.32 -18.94
CA VAL A 127 -17.83 -18.21 -18.27
C VAL A 127 -17.88 -17.17 -17.18
N LEU A 128 -17.17 -17.42 -16.09
CA LEU A 128 -16.90 -16.43 -15.04
C LEU A 128 -15.56 -15.76 -15.37
N GLN A 129 -15.59 -14.46 -15.65
CA GLN A 129 -14.38 -13.65 -15.85
C GLN A 129 -14.16 -12.75 -14.64
N ILE A 130 -13.01 -12.89 -14.00
CA ILE A 130 -12.66 -12.09 -12.81
C ILE A 130 -11.56 -11.10 -13.20
N ALA A 131 -11.85 -9.80 -13.09
CA ALA A 131 -10.87 -8.74 -13.23
C ALA A 131 -10.35 -8.35 -11.85
N LEU A 132 -9.04 -8.37 -11.67
CA LEU A 132 -8.39 -7.98 -10.42
C LEU A 132 -7.91 -6.54 -10.49
N LYS A 133 -8.18 -5.76 -9.42
CA LYS A 133 -7.67 -4.41 -9.24
C LYS A 133 -6.72 -4.38 -8.06
N THR A 134 -5.48 -3.95 -8.31
CA THR A 134 -4.48 -3.63 -7.29
C THR A 134 -4.43 -2.13 -7.12
N SER A 135 -4.54 -1.66 -5.88
CA SER A 135 -4.41 -0.24 -5.54
C SER A 135 -3.27 -0.07 -4.54
N ILE A 136 -2.29 0.75 -4.90
CA ILE A 136 -1.15 1.09 -4.05
C ILE A 136 -1.19 2.58 -3.72
N LYS A 137 -0.66 2.98 -2.56
CA LYS A 137 -0.59 4.39 -2.17
C LYS A 137 0.37 5.16 -3.06
N LEU A 138 -0.05 6.35 -3.51
CA LEU A 138 0.77 7.32 -4.22
C LEU A 138 0.85 8.58 -3.38
N PHE A 139 2.07 8.92 -2.95
CA PHE A 139 2.38 10.10 -2.15
C PHE A 139 3.00 11.15 -3.06
N TYR A 140 2.30 12.27 -3.24
CA TYR A 140 2.83 13.44 -3.93
C TYR A 140 3.50 14.36 -2.93
N ARG A 141 4.80 14.58 -3.09
CA ARG A 141 5.62 15.51 -2.30
C ARG A 141 5.93 16.73 -3.14
N PRO A 142 5.36 17.90 -2.84
CA PRO A 142 5.67 19.13 -3.55
C PRO A 142 7.18 19.42 -3.57
N ALA A 143 7.64 20.04 -4.66
CA ALA A 143 9.05 20.44 -4.78
C ALA A 143 9.48 21.30 -3.58
N GLY A 144 10.60 20.95 -2.97
CA GLY A 144 11.11 21.67 -1.81
C GLY A 144 10.50 21.29 -0.46
N LEU A 145 9.60 20.32 -0.40
CA LEU A 145 9.14 19.77 0.87
C LEU A 145 10.29 19.08 1.59
N LYS A 146 10.69 19.65 2.75
CA LYS A 146 11.82 19.17 3.56
C LYS A 146 11.37 18.20 4.63
N GLY A 147 12.27 17.35 5.06
CA GLY A 147 12.10 16.38 6.14
C GLY A 147 12.02 14.95 5.62
N SER A 148 12.42 14.02 6.46
CA SER A 148 12.34 12.59 6.23
C SER A 148 11.13 12.00 6.92
N LEU A 149 10.68 10.83 6.47
CA LEU A 149 9.58 10.11 7.13
C LEU A 149 9.93 9.75 8.58
N LYS A 150 11.20 9.46 8.88
CA LYS A 150 11.67 9.23 10.26
C LYS A 150 11.46 10.46 11.15
N GLU A 151 11.76 11.65 10.65
CA GLU A 151 11.52 12.93 11.37
C GLU A 151 10.02 13.20 11.51
N ALA A 152 9.23 12.88 10.48
CA ALA A 152 7.78 13.01 10.53
C ALA A 152 7.15 12.12 11.61
N VAL A 153 7.59 10.87 11.72
CA VAL A 153 7.15 9.94 12.76
C VAL A 153 7.48 10.47 14.16
N ALA A 154 8.66 11.06 14.34
CA ALA A 154 9.07 11.64 15.61
C ALA A 154 8.25 12.90 16.01
N GLN A 155 7.58 13.55 15.03
CA GLN A 155 6.70 14.70 15.26
C GLN A 155 5.25 14.31 15.57
N VAL A 156 4.92 13.00 15.53
CA VAL A 156 3.59 12.55 15.96
C VAL A 156 3.50 12.61 17.48
N GLY A 157 2.70 13.54 17.98
CA GLY A 157 2.41 13.67 19.41
C GLY A 157 1.38 12.65 19.87
N TRP A 158 1.58 12.10 21.06
CA TRP A 158 0.69 11.15 21.72
C TRP A 158 0.43 11.59 23.15
N ARG A 159 -0.83 11.59 23.61
CA ARG A 159 -1.20 11.98 24.99
C ARG A 159 -2.33 11.13 25.53
N ALA A 160 -2.34 10.95 26.84
CA ALA A 160 -3.52 10.48 27.55
C ALA A 160 -4.56 11.62 27.65
N GLN A 161 -5.79 11.32 27.30
CA GLN A 161 -6.90 12.26 27.45
C GLN A 161 -8.14 11.48 27.92
N THR A 162 -8.70 11.85 29.05
CA THR A 162 -9.88 11.26 29.71
C THR A 162 -10.43 9.96 29.09
N GLY A 163 -9.76 8.82 29.36
CA GLY A 163 -10.18 7.50 28.87
C GLY A 163 -9.89 7.21 27.39
N THR A 164 -9.08 8.04 26.73
CA THR A 164 -8.71 7.88 25.32
C THR A 164 -7.21 8.12 25.10
N LEU A 165 -6.68 7.60 24.01
CA LEU A 165 -5.35 7.93 23.50
C LEU A 165 -5.51 8.98 22.38
N ALA A 166 -5.10 10.21 22.64
CA ALA A 166 -5.09 11.27 21.64
C ALA A 166 -3.79 11.28 20.84
N PHE A 167 -3.89 11.61 19.54
CA PHE A 167 -2.74 11.79 18.66
C PHE A 167 -2.82 13.11 17.88
N ASN A 168 -1.66 13.58 17.44
CA ASN A 168 -1.52 14.72 16.53
C ASN A 168 -0.31 14.53 15.63
N ASN A 169 -0.51 14.43 14.31
CA ASN A 169 0.57 14.44 13.35
C ASN A 169 0.93 15.90 13.00
N ALA A 170 1.85 16.48 13.71
CA ALA A 170 2.32 17.85 13.48
C ALA A 170 3.25 17.95 12.25
N SER A 171 3.60 16.85 11.62
CA SER A 171 4.49 16.82 10.46
C SER A 171 3.77 17.21 9.16
N ARG A 172 4.55 17.33 8.10
CA ARG A 172 4.05 17.59 6.74
C ARG A 172 3.91 16.33 5.88
N LEU A 173 4.22 15.15 6.44
CA LEU A 173 4.17 13.86 5.73
C LEU A 173 3.07 12.97 6.34
N HIS A 174 2.54 12.08 5.52
CA HIS A 174 1.67 11.00 5.97
C HIS A 174 2.51 9.96 6.70
N VAL A 175 2.00 9.46 7.82
CA VAL A 175 2.60 8.34 8.55
C VAL A 175 1.69 7.13 8.38
N VAL A 176 2.16 6.12 7.65
CA VAL A 176 1.42 4.87 7.44
C VAL A 176 1.74 3.93 8.59
N ILE A 177 0.75 3.64 9.41
CA ILE A 177 0.90 2.76 10.58
C ILE A 177 0.82 1.30 10.13
N SER A 178 1.84 0.53 10.47
CA SER A 178 1.81 -0.94 10.34
C SER A 178 1.29 -1.58 11.61
N GLN A 179 1.71 -1.06 12.77
CA GLN A 179 1.28 -1.58 14.07
C GLN A 179 1.37 -0.48 15.14
N LEU A 180 0.35 -0.40 15.99
CA LEU A 180 0.34 0.46 17.16
C LEU A 180 0.03 -0.38 18.41
N LYS A 181 0.85 -0.27 19.44
CA LYS A 181 0.67 -0.97 20.72
C LYS A 181 0.73 0.01 21.89
N LEU A 182 -0.16 -0.16 22.84
CA LEU A 182 -0.13 0.51 24.15
C LEU A 182 0.15 -0.56 25.21
N ASN A 183 1.22 -0.35 26.01
CA ASN A 183 1.68 -1.33 27.00
C ASN A 183 1.85 -2.77 26.45
N GLY A 184 2.33 -2.88 25.20
CA GLY A 184 2.52 -4.16 24.54
C GLY A 184 1.26 -4.77 23.89
N GLN A 185 0.08 -4.22 24.15
CA GLN A 185 -1.19 -4.68 23.56
C GLN A 185 -1.53 -3.90 22.29
N LEU A 186 -2.04 -4.59 21.27
CA LEU A 186 -2.48 -3.95 20.04
C LEU A 186 -3.61 -2.96 20.31
N VAL A 187 -3.49 -1.76 19.75
CA VAL A 187 -4.53 -0.74 19.76
C VAL A 187 -5.54 -1.08 18.67
N PRO A 188 -6.79 -1.43 19.02
CA PRO A 188 -7.81 -1.77 18.05
C PRO A 188 -8.22 -0.52 17.25
N ASN A 189 -8.56 -0.71 15.96
CA ASN A 189 -9.02 0.36 15.08
C ASN A 189 -8.06 1.57 14.98
N ALA A 190 -6.76 1.33 15.16
CA ALA A 190 -5.76 2.35 14.86
C ALA A 190 -5.90 2.78 13.39
N PRO A 191 -5.80 4.09 13.07
CA PRO A 191 -5.90 4.55 11.71
C PRO A 191 -4.75 3.98 10.88
N GLU A 192 -5.04 3.59 9.64
CA GLU A 192 -4.02 3.10 8.72
C GLU A 192 -3.00 4.19 8.38
N VAL A 193 -3.46 5.44 8.31
CA VAL A 193 -2.64 6.59 7.90
C VAL A 193 -2.96 7.78 8.80
N LEU A 194 -1.93 8.40 9.38
CA LEU A 194 -2.03 9.72 10.02
C LEU A 194 -1.69 10.79 8.97
N ARG A 195 -2.66 11.62 8.62
CA ARG A 195 -2.47 12.69 7.62
C ARG A 195 -1.68 13.86 8.21
N PRO A 196 -0.98 14.63 7.38
CA PRO A 196 -0.35 15.87 7.82
C PRO A 196 -1.32 16.82 8.50
N GLY A 197 -1.00 17.25 9.74
CA GLY A 197 -1.85 18.14 10.53
C GLY A 197 -3.08 17.47 11.14
N GLU A 198 -3.27 16.17 10.99
CA GLU A 198 -4.41 15.44 11.55
C GLU A 198 -4.24 15.24 13.05
N ALA A 199 -5.30 15.55 13.81
CA ALA A 199 -5.44 15.21 15.21
C ALA A 199 -6.69 14.35 15.41
N GLY A 200 -6.61 13.40 16.34
CA GLY A 200 -7.72 12.50 16.63
C GLY A 200 -7.60 11.81 17.97
N GLN A 201 -8.58 10.97 18.27
CA GLN A 201 -8.65 10.20 19.50
C GLN A 201 -9.00 8.75 19.19
N LEU A 202 -8.32 7.84 19.87
CA LEU A 202 -8.58 6.41 19.81
C LEU A 202 -9.28 6.00 21.12
N PRO A 203 -10.36 5.19 21.05
CA PRO A 203 -11.13 4.80 22.22
C PRO A 203 -10.40 3.70 23.01
N VAL A 204 -9.18 4.01 23.44
CA VAL A 204 -8.33 3.11 24.22
C VAL A 204 -7.91 3.85 25.49
N PRO A 205 -8.18 3.26 26.67
CA PRO A 205 -7.79 3.88 27.94
C PRO A 205 -6.27 4.07 27.97
N ALA A 206 -5.82 5.31 28.09
CA ALA A 206 -4.41 5.67 28.27
C ALA A 206 -4.25 6.58 29.48
N LYS A 207 -3.09 6.49 30.11
CA LYS A 207 -2.69 7.34 31.25
C LYS A 207 -1.23 7.76 31.10
N ALA A 208 -0.86 8.82 31.80
CA ALA A 208 0.53 9.26 31.86
C ALA A 208 1.43 8.12 32.37
N GLY A 209 2.58 7.97 31.73
CA GLY A 209 3.54 6.89 31.99
C GLY A 209 3.30 5.61 31.21
N ASP A 210 2.18 5.46 30.50
CA ASP A 210 1.98 4.32 29.58
C ASP A 210 3.01 4.34 28.46
N THR A 211 3.34 3.15 27.95
CA THR A 211 4.34 2.95 26.90
C THR A 211 3.67 2.71 25.55
N LEU A 212 3.98 3.54 24.57
CA LEU A 212 3.49 3.40 23.20
C LEU A 212 4.61 2.91 22.29
N SER A 213 4.31 1.86 21.52
CA SER A 213 5.17 1.33 20.47
C SER A 213 4.48 1.47 19.12
N LEU A 214 5.14 2.12 18.18
CA LEU A 214 4.67 2.34 16.80
C LEU A 214 5.62 1.67 15.81
N SER A 215 5.07 0.91 14.88
CA SER A 215 5.76 0.52 13.65
C SER A 215 5.07 1.16 12.45
N TYR A 216 5.84 1.71 11.55
CA TYR A 216 5.36 2.40 10.35
C TYR A 216 5.95 1.79 9.09
N ILE A 217 5.35 2.07 7.95
CA ILE A 217 5.86 1.61 6.66
C ILE A 217 6.62 2.76 5.99
N ASP A 218 7.89 2.53 5.67
CA ASP A 218 8.76 3.53 5.04
C ASP A 218 8.46 3.75 3.54
N ASP A 219 9.22 4.64 2.90
CA ASP A 219 9.07 4.98 1.49
C ASP A 219 9.34 3.80 0.54
N TYR A 220 10.09 2.81 1.01
CA TYR A 220 10.45 1.59 0.27
C TYR A 220 9.47 0.43 0.52
N GLY A 221 8.51 0.61 1.43
CA GLY A 221 7.54 -0.42 1.79
C GLY A 221 7.99 -1.34 2.93
N SER A 222 9.10 -1.03 3.60
CA SER A 222 9.60 -1.79 4.74
C SER A 222 8.91 -1.36 6.03
N VAL A 223 8.66 -2.34 6.92
CA VAL A 223 8.17 -2.06 8.28
C VAL A 223 9.33 -1.64 9.16
N VAL A 224 9.24 -0.44 9.73
CA VAL A 224 10.26 0.16 10.59
C VAL A 224 9.66 0.42 11.97
N ALA A 225 10.34 0.02 13.04
CA ALA A 225 9.95 0.36 14.39
C ALA A 225 10.40 1.79 14.72
N ALA A 226 9.46 2.60 15.22
CA ALA A 226 9.80 3.91 15.80
C ALA A 226 10.37 3.76 17.22
N PRO A 227 11.08 4.75 17.74
CA PRO A 227 11.42 4.80 19.15
C PRO A 227 10.17 4.69 20.02
N VAL A 228 10.29 4.02 21.15
CA VAL A 228 9.22 3.91 22.13
C VAL A 228 8.93 5.28 22.74
N VAL A 229 7.64 5.61 22.86
CA VAL A 229 7.17 6.87 23.43
C VAL A 229 6.51 6.59 24.78
N HIS A 230 6.82 7.40 25.80
CA HIS A 230 6.07 7.43 27.04
C HIS A 230 4.97 8.51 26.91
N ILE A 231 3.76 8.11 27.25
CA ILE A 231 2.58 8.98 27.16
C ILE A 231 2.64 10.03 28.28
N ASP A 232 2.38 11.28 27.91
CA ASP A 232 2.27 12.41 28.84
C ASP A 232 0.86 12.54 29.44
#